data_6ae1e74127df98f6e98d5707fe09dc8c
#
_entry.id   6ae1e74127df98f6e98d5707fe09dc8c
#
_cell.length_a   1.000
_cell.length_b   1.000
_cell.length_c   1.000
_cell.angle_alpha   90.00
_cell.angle_beta   90.00
_cell.angle_gamma   90.00
#
_symmetry.space_group_name_H-M   'P 1'
#
loop_
_entity.id
_entity.type
_entity.pdbx_description
1 polymer ?
#
loop_
_entity_poly.entity_id
_entity_poly.type
_entity_poly.pdbx_seq_one_letter_code
_entity_poly.pdbx_strand_id
1 'polypeptide(L)'
;MMKTSIIYWVSIFLLAVLGACSSHPSLVVKELQCEKLVNPLAIDHTKPYLSWQLEAKDNGLCQSAYQILAATDEDLLTEEKADLWNSGKVESSESAWVLYQGNELASKQFVYWKVRVWDGNDKVSDWSETACFGIGLLNPLDWKAAYIGSDTLSGKPQSPLLWKRFQWDQKGTKAFLHVNSLGYHEVYLNGKKVGDAVLAPAVSQFDKRSLSVTYDVTGLLEKGENDFVLWLGKGWY
;
A
#
# COMPACT_ATOMS: atom_id res chain seq x y z
N MET A 1 -83.78 9.37 -34.93
CA MET A 1 -83.10 10.02 -33.82
C MET A 1 -82.23 9.00 -33.10
N MET A 2 -80.94 8.94 -33.41
CA MET A 2 -79.97 8.00 -32.83
C MET A 2 -79.25 8.69 -31.70
N LYS A 3 -79.29 8.07 -30.51
CA LYS A 3 -78.49 8.49 -29.34
C LYS A 3 -77.22 7.69 -29.35
N THR A 4 -76.11 8.35 -29.57
CA THR A 4 -74.72 7.83 -29.46
C THR A 4 -74.28 7.83 -28.02
N SER A 5 -74.06 6.66 -27.41
CA SER A 5 -73.45 6.51 -26.08
C SER A 5 -71.94 6.51 -26.21
N ILE A 6 -71.30 7.48 -25.58
CA ILE A 6 -69.84 7.56 -25.49
C ILE A 6 -69.40 6.72 -24.27
N ILE A 7 -68.67 5.67 -24.52
CA ILE A 7 -68.03 4.83 -23.47
C ILE A 7 -66.68 5.41 -23.20
N TYR A 8 -66.46 5.94 -21.97
CA TYR A 8 -65.15 6.38 -21.51
C TYR A 8 -64.38 5.17 -21.00
N TRP A 9 -63.26 4.82 -21.68
CA TRP A 9 -62.26 3.90 -21.18
C TRP A 9 -61.35 4.66 -20.25
N VAL A 10 -61.44 4.42 -18.94
CA VAL A 10 -60.45 4.87 -17.95
C VAL A 10 -59.34 3.85 -17.91
N SER A 11 -58.22 4.13 -18.57
CA SER A 11 -57.01 3.38 -18.46
C SER A 11 -56.30 3.72 -17.16
N ILE A 12 -56.41 2.84 -16.16
CA ILE A 12 -55.62 2.95 -14.93
C ILE A 12 -54.19 2.50 -15.27
N PHE A 13 -53.29 3.46 -15.41
CA PHE A 13 -51.86 3.20 -15.52
C PHE A 13 -51.32 2.92 -14.10
N LEU A 14 -51.17 1.64 -13.76
CA LEU A 14 -50.51 1.20 -12.52
C LEU A 14 -49.02 1.42 -12.69
N LEU A 15 -48.51 2.58 -12.22
CA LEU A 15 -47.05 2.85 -12.13
C LEU A 15 -46.50 1.95 -11.01
N ALA A 16 -45.93 0.79 -11.40
CA ALA A 16 -45.08 0.00 -10.51
C ALA A 16 -43.79 0.79 -10.29
N VAL A 17 -43.72 1.58 -9.22
CA VAL A 17 -42.46 2.14 -8.72
C VAL A 17 -41.66 0.96 -8.18
N LEU A 18 -40.79 0.39 -9.01
CA LEU A 18 -39.72 -0.48 -8.56
C LEU A 18 -38.76 0.40 -7.73
N GLY A 19 -39.04 0.49 -6.45
CA GLY A 19 -38.08 1.00 -5.47
C GLY A 19 -36.85 0.11 -5.57
N ALA A 20 -35.83 0.56 -6.28
CA ALA A 20 -34.50 0.02 -6.17
C ALA A 20 -34.07 0.25 -4.71
N CYS A 21 -34.29 -0.74 -3.86
CA CYS A 21 -33.71 -0.78 -2.55
C CYS A 21 -32.21 -0.91 -2.77
N SER A 22 -31.49 0.21 -2.80
CA SER A 22 -30.04 0.21 -2.73
C SER A 22 -29.68 -0.32 -1.34
N SER A 23 -29.54 -1.63 -1.23
CA SER A 23 -29.04 -2.24 -0.01
C SER A 23 -27.59 -1.84 0.13
N HIS A 24 -27.34 -0.79 0.90
CA HIS A 24 -25.98 -0.44 1.28
C HIS A 24 -25.35 -1.65 1.96
N PRO A 25 -24.05 -1.93 1.71
CA PRO A 25 -23.39 -3.04 2.35
C PRO A 25 -23.51 -2.93 3.87
N SER A 26 -23.75 -4.06 4.53
CA SER A 26 -23.91 -4.12 5.98
C SER A 26 -22.57 -3.98 6.71
N LEU A 27 -21.49 -4.47 6.08
CA LEU A 27 -20.10 -4.35 6.52
C LEU A 27 -19.32 -3.47 5.55
N VAL A 28 -18.44 -2.65 6.08
CA VAL A 28 -17.49 -1.83 5.32
C VAL A 28 -16.10 -2.19 5.78
N VAL A 29 -15.21 -2.48 4.83
CA VAL A 29 -13.81 -2.79 5.10
C VAL A 29 -13.01 -1.51 5.09
N LYS A 30 -12.19 -1.30 6.12
CA LYS A 30 -11.34 -0.11 6.30
C LYS A 30 -9.97 -0.47 6.85
N GLU A 31 -9.06 0.50 6.85
CA GLU A 31 -7.76 0.45 7.50
C GLU A 31 -6.96 -0.82 7.16
N LEU A 32 -6.73 -1.01 5.87
CA LEU A 32 -5.90 -2.10 5.40
C LEU A 32 -4.45 -1.92 5.84
N GLN A 33 -3.88 -2.96 6.39
CA GLN A 33 -2.51 -2.97 6.89
C GLN A 33 -1.76 -4.20 6.38
N CYS A 34 -0.48 -4.01 6.10
CA CYS A 34 0.49 -5.06 5.84
C CYS A 34 1.56 -4.98 6.92
N GLU A 35 1.83 -6.07 7.67
CA GLU A 35 2.76 -6.08 8.82
C GLU A 35 2.46 -4.98 9.85
N LYS A 36 1.19 -4.70 10.13
CA LYS A 36 0.69 -3.62 11.01
C LYS A 36 1.00 -2.20 10.54
N LEU A 37 1.45 -2.04 9.32
CA LEU A 37 1.79 -0.75 8.73
C LEU A 37 0.82 -0.42 7.59
N VAL A 38 0.54 0.86 7.42
CA VAL A 38 -0.25 1.36 6.29
C VAL A 38 0.71 1.60 5.12
N ASN A 39 0.48 0.89 4.02
CA ASN A 39 1.24 1.01 2.77
C ASN A 39 2.78 0.96 2.96
N PRO A 40 3.34 -0.04 3.66
CA PRO A 40 4.77 -0.12 3.89
C PRO A 40 5.54 -0.29 2.57
N LEU A 41 6.69 0.36 2.46
CA LEU A 41 7.49 0.36 1.21
C LEU A 41 8.54 -0.75 1.14
N ALA A 42 8.85 -1.41 2.27
CA ALA A 42 9.91 -2.41 2.30
C ALA A 42 9.67 -3.46 3.39
N ILE A 43 8.92 -4.48 3.05
CA ILE A 43 8.77 -5.69 3.88
C ILE A 43 10.00 -6.58 3.68
N ASP A 44 10.50 -7.17 4.75
CA ASP A 44 11.75 -7.95 4.76
C ASP A 44 11.57 -9.46 4.51
N HIS A 45 10.39 -9.88 4.08
CA HIS A 45 10.07 -11.28 3.74
C HIS A 45 8.98 -11.38 2.67
N THR A 46 8.83 -12.57 2.07
CA THR A 46 7.99 -12.78 0.88
C THR A 46 6.54 -13.16 1.18
N LYS A 47 6.20 -13.40 2.44
CA LYS A 47 4.85 -13.81 2.88
C LYS A 47 4.38 -12.93 4.04
N PRO A 48 4.01 -11.67 3.78
CA PRO A 48 3.56 -10.77 4.84
C PRO A 48 2.17 -11.14 5.36
N TYR A 49 1.87 -10.66 6.55
CA TYR A 49 0.54 -10.72 7.14
C TYR A 49 -0.28 -9.49 6.75
N LEU A 50 -1.50 -9.73 6.30
CA LEU A 50 -2.48 -8.71 5.95
C LEU A 50 -3.53 -8.60 7.05
N SER A 51 -4.03 -7.40 7.28
CA SER A 51 -5.07 -7.13 8.27
C SER A 51 -5.99 -6.01 7.79
N TRP A 52 -7.24 -6.00 8.24
CA TRP A 52 -8.21 -4.95 7.97
C TRP A 52 -9.16 -4.79 9.14
N GLN A 53 -9.80 -3.64 9.21
CA GLN A 53 -10.85 -3.35 10.17
C GLN A 53 -12.22 -3.39 9.49
N LEU A 54 -13.24 -3.67 10.29
CA LEU A 54 -14.63 -3.72 9.85
C LEU A 54 -15.43 -2.65 10.56
N GLU A 55 -16.17 -1.89 9.79
CA GLU A 55 -17.21 -1.00 10.29
C GLU A 55 -18.58 -1.58 9.93
N ALA A 56 -19.44 -1.72 10.92
CA ALA A 56 -20.80 -2.22 10.74
C ALA A 56 -21.81 -1.13 11.04
N LYS A 57 -22.88 -1.03 10.24
CA LYS A 57 -23.99 -0.09 10.52
C LYS A 57 -24.88 -0.59 11.63
N ASP A 58 -25.03 -1.91 11.74
CA ASP A 58 -25.89 -2.57 12.71
C ASP A 58 -25.08 -3.39 13.71
N ASN A 59 -25.55 -3.48 14.94
CA ASN A 59 -24.92 -4.28 15.98
C ASN A 59 -25.06 -5.79 15.68
N GLY A 60 -24.01 -6.56 16.03
CA GLY A 60 -24.04 -8.00 15.95
C GLY A 60 -23.67 -8.57 14.57
N LEU A 61 -23.26 -7.73 13.61
CA LEU A 61 -22.73 -8.20 12.34
C LEU A 61 -21.29 -8.67 12.51
N CYS A 62 -21.00 -9.86 12.00
CA CYS A 62 -19.69 -10.48 12.02
C CYS A 62 -19.31 -10.90 10.61
N GLN A 63 -18.02 -10.86 10.31
CA GLN A 63 -17.47 -11.46 9.10
C GLN A 63 -17.61 -12.99 9.17
N SER A 64 -18.09 -13.60 8.09
CA SER A 64 -18.11 -15.06 7.89
C SER A 64 -17.11 -15.54 6.84
N ALA A 65 -16.78 -14.68 5.88
CA ALA A 65 -15.81 -15.00 4.84
C ALA A 65 -15.11 -13.73 4.33
N TYR A 66 -13.99 -13.91 3.63
CA TYR A 66 -13.30 -12.83 2.93
C TYR A 66 -12.82 -13.27 1.55
N GLN A 67 -12.49 -12.30 0.71
CA GLN A 67 -11.74 -12.52 -0.53
C GLN A 67 -10.71 -11.40 -0.68
N ILE A 68 -9.48 -11.78 -1.00
CA ILE A 68 -8.35 -10.88 -1.23
C ILE A 68 -7.96 -10.96 -2.71
N LEU A 69 -7.73 -9.80 -3.32
CA LEU A 69 -7.05 -9.67 -4.59
C LEU A 69 -5.71 -8.96 -4.37
N ALA A 70 -4.66 -9.45 -5.01
CA ALA A 70 -3.36 -8.79 -5.06
C ALA A 70 -2.79 -8.83 -6.48
N ALA A 71 -2.17 -7.74 -6.90
CA ALA A 71 -1.64 -7.57 -8.25
C ALA A 71 -0.38 -6.69 -8.29
N THR A 72 0.38 -6.81 -9.38
CA THR A 72 1.56 -5.97 -9.63
C THR A 72 1.21 -4.54 -10.05
N ASP A 73 0.00 -4.32 -10.53
CA ASP A 73 -0.52 -3.01 -10.94
C ASP A 73 -1.96 -2.84 -10.44
N GLU A 74 -2.35 -1.61 -10.13
CA GLU A 74 -3.70 -1.31 -9.63
C GLU A 74 -4.79 -1.64 -10.67
N ASP A 75 -4.51 -1.44 -11.96
CA ASP A 75 -5.41 -1.76 -13.06
C ASP A 75 -5.67 -3.27 -13.23
N LEU A 76 -4.85 -4.11 -12.60
CA LEU A 76 -5.00 -5.57 -12.59
C LEU A 76 -5.84 -6.08 -11.40
N LEU A 77 -6.27 -5.23 -10.48
CA LEU A 77 -7.04 -5.65 -9.30
C LEU A 77 -8.50 -6.00 -9.63
N THR A 78 -8.70 -6.95 -10.52
CA THR A 78 -10.00 -7.58 -10.80
C THR A 78 -9.93 -9.08 -10.58
N GLU A 79 -11.08 -9.73 -10.42
CA GLU A 79 -11.13 -11.19 -10.15
C GLU A 79 -10.50 -12.01 -11.27
N GLU A 80 -10.54 -11.50 -12.53
CA GLU A 80 -10.02 -12.17 -13.72
C GLU A 80 -8.54 -11.86 -13.99
N LYS A 81 -8.02 -10.73 -13.50
CA LYS A 81 -6.71 -10.21 -13.90
C LYS A 81 -5.66 -10.20 -12.78
N ALA A 82 -6.08 -10.39 -11.52
CA ALA A 82 -5.17 -10.37 -10.38
C ALA A 82 -4.04 -11.40 -10.57
N ASP A 83 -2.85 -10.91 -10.90
CA ASP A 83 -1.72 -11.72 -11.33
C ASP A 83 -0.88 -12.29 -10.17
N LEU A 84 -1.06 -11.76 -8.96
CA LEU A 84 -0.34 -12.23 -7.79
C LEU A 84 -1.20 -13.12 -6.88
N TRP A 85 -2.44 -12.73 -6.62
CA TRP A 85 -3.32 -13.51 -5.76
C TRP A 85 -4.79 -13.16 -5.97
N ASN A 86 -5.59 -14.20 -6.18
CA ASN A 86 -7.02 -14.18 -5.96
C ASN A 86 -7.33 -15.32 -4.99
N SER A 87 -7.66 -15.03 -3.76
CA SER A 87 -7.93 -16.04 -2.74
C SER A 87 -9.21 -16.84 -2.99
N GLY A 88 -10.08 -16.35 -3.88
CA GLY A 88 -11.47 -16.77 -3.89
C GLY A 88 -12.15 -16.42 -2.56
N LYS A 89 -13.39 -16.86 -2.38
CA LYS A 89 -14.11 -16.75 -1.09
C LYS A 89 -13.51 -17.75 -0.10
N VAL A 90 -12.96 -17.23 0.99
CA VAL A 90 -12.39 -18.00 2.09
C VAL A 90 -13.32 -17.91 3.29
N GLU A 91 -13.88 -19.02 3.74
CA GLU A 91 -14.75 -19.09 4.91
C GLU A 91 -13.90 -18.91 6.18
N SER A 92 -13.90 -17.69 6.73
CA SER A 92 -13.15 -17.34 7.94
C SER A 92 -13.64 -16.00 8.50
N SER A 93 -13.70 -15.91 9.82
CA SER A 93 -13.97 -14.67 10.54
C SER A 93 -12.70 -13.87 10.85
N GLU A 94 -11.52 -14.34 10.44
CA GLU A 94 -10.26 -13.66 10.65
C GLU A 94 -10.15 -12.42 9.77
N SER A 95 -9.81 -11.29 10.37
CA SER A 95 -9.54 -10.01 9.70
C SER A 95 -8.17 -9.43 10.08
N ALA A 96 -7.40 -10.17 10.87
CA ALA A 96 -6.06 -9.80 11.29
C ALA A 96 -5.12 -10.99 11.14
N TRP A 97 -3.87 -10.71 10.81
CA TRP A 97 -2.82 -11.73 10.66
C TRP A 97 -3.11 -12.79 9.58
N VAL A 98 -3.83 -12.40 8.56
CA VAL A 98 -4.09 -13.27 7.39
C VAL A 98 -2.80 -13.36 6.58
N LEU A 99 -2.21 -14.55 6.54
CA LEU A 99 -0.97 -14.78 5.81
C LEU A 99 -1.20 -14.67 4.29
N TYR A 100 -0.37 -13.90 3.61
CA TYR A 100 -0.33 -13.87 2.15
C TYR A 100 -0.01 -15.27 1.59
N GLN A 101 -0.89 -15.80 0.73
CA GLN A 101 -0.77 -17.14 0.14
C GLN A 101 -0.76 -17.12 -1.40
N GLY A 102 -0.57 -15.95 -1.98
CA GLY A 102 -0.45 -15.81 -3.43
C GLY A 102 0.91 -16.28 -3.98
N ASN A 103 1.20 -15.88 -5.19
CA ASN A 103 2.49 -16.16 -5.84
C ASN A 103 3.66 -15.65 -4.99
N GLU A 104 4.78 -16.34 -5.04
CA GLU A 104 5.98 -15.94 -4.30
C GLU A 104 6.43 -14.52 -4.72
N LEU A 105 6.61 -13.66 -3.73
CA LEU A 105 7.01 -12.28 -3.94
C LEU A 105 8.53 -12.18 -4.04
N ALA A 106 9.01 -11.32 -4.94
CA ALA A 106 10.42 -11.09 -5.17
C ALA A 106 10.92 -9.80 -4.50
N SER A 107 12.24 -9.68 -4.30
CA SER A 107 12.89 -8.42 -3.92
C SER A 107 12.46 -7.27 -4.82
N LYS A 108 12.19 -6.11 -4.24
CA LYS A 108 11.78 -4.86 -4.91
C LYS A 108 10.39 -4.92 -5.57
N GLN A 109 9.65 -6.01 -5.37
CA GLN A 109 8.31 -6.12 -5.92
C GLN A 109 7.35 -5.20 -5.17
N PHE A 110 6.53 -4.47 -5.91
CA PHE A 110 5.45 -3.65 -5.37
C PHE A 110 4.12 -4.35 -5.62
N VAL A 111 3.26 -4.35 -4.62
CA VAL A 111 2.00 -5.08 -4.62
C VAL A 111 0.87 -4.13 -4.27
N TYR A 112 -0.18 -4.13 -5.09
CA TYR A 112 -1.47 -3.53 -4.79
C TYR A 112 -2.41 -4.63 -4.32
N TRP A 113 -3.29 -4.32 -3.38
CA TRP A 113 -4.25 -5.30 -2.89
C TRP A 113 -5.52 -4.65 -2.35
N LYS A 114 -6.60 -5.41 -2.34
CA LYS A 114 -7.88 -5.05 -1.75
C LYS A 114 -8.58 -6.29 -1.22
N VAL A 115 -9.58 -6.08 -0.36
CA VAL A 115 -10.36 -7.16 0.26
C VAL A 115 -11.84 -6.81 0.27
N ARG A 116 -12.69 -7.81 0.15
CA ARG A 116 -14.12 -7.75 0.46
C ARG A 116 -14.47 -8.87 1.43
N VAL A 117 -15.58 -8.71 2.14
CA VAL A 117 -16.01 -9.65 3.18
C VAL A 117 -17.48 -10.02 3.00
N TRP A 118 -17.87 -11.16 3.56
CA TRP A 118 -19.26 -11.59 3.70
C TRP A 118 -19.65 -11.54 5.16
N ASP A 119 -20.88 -11.15 5.43
CA ASP A 119 -21.46 -11.24 6.78
C ASP A 119 -22.05 -12.64 7.06
N GLY A 120 -22.56 -12.85 8.29
CA GLY A 120 -23.17 -14.12 8.68
C GLY A 120 -24.44 -14.51 7.91
N ASN A 121 -24.99 -13.63 7.09
CA ASN A 121 -26.13 -13.87 6.20
C ASN A 121 -25.70 -14.06 4.73
N ASP A 122 -24.41 -14.28 4.49
CA ASP A 122 -23.81 -14.42 3.15
C ASP A 122 -23.96 -13.17 2.26
N LYS A 123 -24.17 -11.99 2.87
CA LYS A 123 -24.20 -10.73 2.15
C LYS A 123 -22.80 -10.17 2.00
N VAL A 124 -22.37 -9.92 0.75
CA VAL A 124 -21.04 -9.41 0.42
C VAL A 124 -20.98 -7.88 0.61
N SER A 125 -19.83 -7.39 1.08
CA SER A 125 -19.47 -5.97 1.10
C SER A 125 -19.05 -5.47 -0.28
N ASP A 126 -18.94 -4.16 -0.45
CA ASP A 126 -18.11 -3.60 -1.51
C ASP A 126 -16.65 -3.97 -1.28
N TRP A 127 -15.83 -3.85 -2.33
CA TRP A 127 -14.37 -3.93 -2.19
C TRP A 127 -13.88 -2.75 -1.33
N SER A 128 -12.86 -3.00 -0.54
CA SER A 128 -12.13 -1.94 0.16
C SER A 128 -11.49 -0.96 -0.81
N GLU A 129 -11.06 0.19 -0.30
CA GLU A 129 -10.05 1.00 -0.97
C GLU A 129 -8.81 0.15 -1.27
N THR A 130 -8.08 0.53 -2.33
CA THR A 130 -6.82 -0.13 -2.68
C THR A 130 -5.74 0.25 -1.68
N ALA A 131 -5.05 -0.75 -1.13
CA ALA A 131 -3.84 -0.59 -0.36
C ALA A 131 -2.64 -1.15 -1.14
N CYS A 132 -1.43 -0.84 -0.67
CA CYS A 132 -0.23 -1.35 -1.30
C CYS A 132 0.84 -1.73 -0.27
N PHE A 133 1.80 -2.51 -0.69
CA PHE A 133 3.04 -2.72 0.04
C PHE A 133 4.19 -3.04 -0.92
N GLY A 134 5.41 -2.76 -0.50
CA GLY A 134 6.61 -3.10 -1.23
C GLY A 134 7.42 -4.17 -0.51
N ILE A 135 8.08 -5.03 -1.27
CA ILE A 135 9.11 -5.95 -0.77
C ILE A 135 10.46 -5.23 -0.85
N GLY A 136 11.18 -5.25 0.23
CA GLY A 136 12.51 -4.64 0.33
C GLY A 136 13.60 -5.41 -0.44
N LEU A 137 14.84 -5.10 -0.12
CA LEU A 137 16.02 -5.78 -0.68
C LEU A 137 16.28 -7.03 0.16
N LEU A 138 15.75 -8.17 -0.27
CA LEU A 138 15.82 -9.44 0.48
C LEU A 138 17.17 -10.14 0.31
N ASN A 139 17.85 -9.91 -0.81
CA ASN A 139 19.13 -10.55 -1.10
C ASN A 139 20.27 -9.52 -0.93
N PRO A 140 21.38 -9.87 -0.24
CA PRO A 140 22.56 -9.01 -0.17
C PRO A 140 23.08 -8.55 -1.54
N LEU A 141 22.90 -9.35 -2.59
CA LEU A 141 23.28 -9.00 -3.97
C LEU A 141 22.38 -7.94 -4.62
N ASP A 142 21.24 -7.62 -4.01
CA ASP A 142 20.37 -6.53 -4.46
C ASP A 142 20.97 -5.15 -4.15
N TRP A 143 21.82 -5.08 -3.12
CA TRP A 143 22.58 -3.89 -2.80
C TRP A 143 23.69 -3.68 -3.83
N LYS A 144 23.58 -2.59 -4.61
CA LYS A 144 24.59 -2.20 -5.60
C LYS A 144 25.47 -1.04 -5.12
N ALA A 145 25.04 -0.39 -4.03
CA ALA A 145 25.77 0.74 -3.45
C ALA A 145 26.91 0.26 -2.55
N ALA A 146 28.00 1.03 -2.54
CA ALA A 146 29.04 0.92 -1.53
C ALA A 146 28.79 1.91 -0.39
N TYR A 147 29.35 1.62 0.79
CA TYR A 147 29.37 2.59 1.88
C TYR A 147 30.23 3.78 1.49
N ILE A 148 29.72 4.97 1.82
CA ILE A 148 30.40 6.25 1.59
C ILE A 148 30.54 6.99 2.91
N GLY A 149 31.55 7.81 3.03
CA GLY A 149 31.81 8.61 4.22
C GLY A 149 32.74 9.78 3.88
N SER A 150 33.19 10.49 4.90
CA SER A 150 34.13 11.61 4.74
C SER A 150 35.38 11.38 5.60
N ASP A 151 36.54 11.30 4.95
CA ASP A 151 37.85 11.10 5.60
C ASP A 151 38.31 12.31 6.40
N THR A 152 37.74 13.50 6.14
CA THR A 152 38.15 14.76 6.79
C THR A 152 37.63 14.92 8.22
N LEU A 153 36.88 13.95 8.72
CA LEU A 153 36.10 14.07 9.96
C LEU A 153 36.68 13.30 11.15
N SER A 154 37.83 12.66 11.01
CA SER A 154 38.43 11.91 12.10
C SER A 154 38.71 12.80 13.30
N GLY A 155 38.13 12.45 14.45
CA GLY A 155 38.40 13.12 15.75
C GLY A 155 37.52 14.33 16.10
N LYS A 156 36.59 14.77 15.24
CA LYS A 156 35.66 15.87 15.56
C LYS A 156 34.20 15.44 15.43
N PRO A 157 33.31 15.89 16.37
CA PRO A 157 31.89 15.67 16.22
C PRO A 157 31.39 16.56 15.07
N GLN A 158 31.07 15.93 13.94
CA GLN A 158 30.55 16.62 12.75
C GLN A 158 29.40 15.85 12.15
N SER A 159 28.50 16.58 11.51
CA SER A 159 27.39 16.06 10.75
C SER A 159 27.60 16.38 9.26
N PRO A 160 28.31 15.53 8.50
CA PRO A 160 28.66 15.83 7.12
C PRO A 160 27.43 15.82 6.21
N LEU A 161 27.47 16.72 5.24
CA LEU A 161 26.57 16.73 4.09
C LEU A 161 27.29 16.09 2.91
N LEU A 162 26.81 14.96 2.46
CA LEU A 162 27.29 14.31 1.25
C LEU A 162 26.35 14.70 0.11
N TRP A 163 26.92 15.28 -0.95
CA TRP A 163 26.16 15.80 -2.06
C TRP A 163 26.56 15.13 -3.36
N LYS A 164 25.56 14.85 -4.22
CA LYS A 164 25.77 14.30 -5.56
C LYS A 164 24.72 14.84 -6.52
N ARG A 165 25.16 15.23 -7.71
CA ARG A 165 24.31 15.54 -8.85
C ARG A 165 24.23 14.35 -9.77
N PHE A 166 23.01 14.05 -10.31
CA PHE A 166 22.81 12.93 -11.22
C PHE A 166 21.70 13.23 -12.24
N GLN A 167 21.72 12.50 -13.35
CA GLN A 167 20.71 12.61 -14.39
C GLN A 167 19.62 11.56 -14.17
N TRP A 168 18.37 11.96 -14.39
CA TRP A 168 17.19 11.09 -14.34
C TRP A 168 16.36 11.28 -15.60
N ASP A 169 16.24 10.23 -16.43
CA ASP A 169 15.55 10.31 -17.71
C ASP A 169 14.23 9.52 -17.76
N GLN A 170 13.93 8.75 -16.71
CA GLN A 170 12.73 7.93 -16.67
C GLN A 170 11.54 8.75 -16.15
N LYS A 171 10.49 8.87 -16.98
CA LYS A 171 9.26 9.56 -16.62
C LYS A 171 8.15 8.55 -16.32
N GLY A 172 7.40 8.77 -15.23
CA GLY A 172 6.23 7.96 -14.89
C GLY A 172 6.52 6.60 -14.26
N THR A 173 7.77 6.29 -13.94
CA THR A 173 8.15 5.06 -13.25
C THR A 173 8.23 5.31 -11.75
N LYS A 174 7.72 4.40 -10.93
CA LYS A 174 7.95 4.45 -9.48
C LYS A 174 9.45 4.37 -9.18
N ALA A 175 9.91 5.23 -8.29
CA ALA A 175 11.30 5.31 -7.90
C ALA A 175 11.43 5.22 -6.38
N PHE A 176 12.21 4.25 -5.91
CA PHE A 176 12.45 4.03 -4.50
C PHE A 176 13.93 4.26 -4.18
N LEU A 177 14.18 4.95 -3.09
CA LEU A 177 15.50 5.18 -2.54
C LEU A 177 15.68 4.31 -1.30
N HIS A 178 16.64 3.39 -1.33
CA HIS A 178 17.03 2.58 -0.18
C HIS A 178 18.30 3.18 0.45
N VAL A 179 18.23 3.51 1.72
CA VAL A 179 19.35 4.07 2.49
C VAL A 179 19.65 3.19 3.67
N ASN A 180 20.91 2.76 3.79
CA ASN A 180 21.44 2.14 4.98
C ASN A 180 22.51 3.04 5.57
N SER A 181 22.42 3.35 6.85
CA SER A 181 23.43 4.12 7.58
C SER A 181 23.64 3.55 8.97
N LEU A 182 24.88 3.57 9.47
CA LEU A 182 25.19 3.15 10.84
C LEU A 182 24.80 4.20 11.88
N GLY A 183 24.79 5.49 11.49
CA GLY A 183 24.24 6.59 12.25
C GLY A 183 22.93 7.09 11.69
N TYR A 184 22.47 8.23 12.18
CA TYR A 184 21.27 8.87 11.67
C TYR A 184 21.52 9.50 10.30
N HIS A 185 20.47 9.61 9.50
CA HIS A 185 20.51 10.36 8.26
C HIS A 185 19.24 11.15 8.02
N GLU A 186 19.37 12.23 7.28
CA GLU A 186 18.28 12.88 6.57
C GLU A 186 18.63 12.95 5.08
N VAL A 187 17.64 12.72 4.25
CA VAL A 187 17.78 12.76 2.80
C VAL A 187 17.07 13.99 2.26
N TYR A 188 17.71 14.66 1.31
CA TYR A 188 17.11 15.73 0.54
C TYR A 188 17.30 15.47 -0.95
N LEU A 189 16.25 15.71 -1.71
CA LEU A 189 16.24 15.59 -3.16
C LEU A 189 15.68 16.91 -3.74
N ASN A 190 16.45 17.53 -4.60
CA ASN A 190 16.12 18.84 -5.20
C ASN A 190 15.73 19.90 -4.15
N GLY A 191 16.46 19.92 -3.02
CA GLY A 191 16.23 20.84 -1.92
C GLY A 191 15.05 20.51 -1.01
N LYS A 192 14.29 19.45 -1.28
CA LYS A 192 13.17 19.00 -0.44
C LYS A 192 13.57 17.81 0.43
N LYS A 193 13.21 17.85 1.73
CA LYS A 193 13.40 16.70 2.62
C LYS A 193 12.58 15.51 2.12
N VAL A 194 13.19 14.33 2.11
CA VAL A 194 12.56 13.07 1.75
C VAL A 194 12.04 12.38 3.00
N GLY A 195 10.73 12.15 3.04
CA GLY A 195 10.07 11.56 4.22
C GLY A 195 9.97 12.55 5.40
N ASP A 196 9.31 12.09 6.44
CA ASP A 196 9.04 12.84 7.67
C ASP A 196 9.72 12.23 8.92
N ALA A 197 10.42 11.12 8.74
CA ALA A 197 11.09 10.43 9.82
C ALA A 197 12.14 11.31 10.49
N VAL A 198 12.20 11.20 11.81
CA VAL A 198 13.20 11.84 12.66
C VAL A 198 14.05 10.75 13.29
N LEU A 199 15.37 10.94 13.34
CA LEU A 199 16.33 9.98 13.89
C LEU A 199 16.26 8.60 13.18
N ALA A 200 16.15 8.60 11.86
CA ALA A 200 16.19 7.39 11.05
C ALA A 200 17.64 7.02 10.67
N PRO A 201 17.95 5.73 10.54
CA PRO A 201 17.17 4.56 10.92
C PRO A 201 17.08 4.37 12.44
N ALA A 202 16.20 3.50 12.90
CA ALA A 202 16.18 3.08 14.30
C ALA A 202 17.49 2.37 14.68
N VAL A 203 17.86 2.49 15.94
CA VAL A 203 19.05 1.82 16.49
C VAL A 203 18.87 0.31 16.45
N SER A 204 19.91 -0.39 16.02
CA SER A 204 19.94 -1.86 15.98
C SER A 204 21.23 -2.39 16.61
N GLN A 205 21.40 -3.69 16.61
CA GLN A 205 22.62 -4.33 17.06
C GLN A 205 23.61 -4.40 15.89
N PHE A 206 24.42 -3.35 15.73
CA PHE A 206 25.25 -3.12 14.55
C PHE A 206 26.30 -4.18 14.25
N ASP A 207 26.70 -4.96 15.25
CA ASP A 207 27.57 -6.15 15.10
C ASP A 207 26.85 -7.34 14.43
N LYS A 208 25.51 -7.29 14.36
CA LYS A 208 24.69 -8.35 13.75
C LYS A 208 23.92 -7.85 12.52
N ARG A 209 23.39 -6.65 12.57
CA ARG A 209 22.59 -6.07 11.47
C ARG A 209 22.54 -4.57 11.54
N SER A 210 22.34 -3.95 10.39
CA SER A 210 21.92 -2.55 10.24
C SER A 210 20.57 -2.49 9.57
N LEU A 211 19.80 -1.46 9.88
CA LEU A 211 18.49 -1.26 9.28
C LEU A 211 18.60 -0.34 8.06
N SER A 212 17.86 -0.64 7.03
CA SER A 212 17.67 0.25 5.87
C SER A 212 16.31 0.92 5.93
N VAL A 213 16.25 2.14 5.43
CA VAL A 213 15.00 2.87 5.23
C VAL A 213 14.75 3.00 3.73
N THR A 214 13.51 2.77 3.33
CA THR A 214 13.09 2.92 1.94
C THR A 214 12.12 4.10 1.83
N TYR A 215 12.39 4.97 0.87
CA TYR A 215 11.59 6.15 0.59
C TYR A 215 11.02 6.07 -0.83
N ASP A 216 9.77 6.47 -1.01
CA ASP A 216 9.23 6.76 -2.33
C ASP A 216 9.67 8.17 -2.73
N VAL A 217 10.45 8.26 -3.77
CA VAL A 217 10.98 9.52 -4.30
C VAL A 217 10.38 9.87 -5.67
N THR A 218 9.39 9.12 -6.12
CA THR A 218 8.77 9.28 -7.44
C THR A 218 8.34 10.72 -7.72
N GLY A 219 7.67 11.36 -6.76
CA GLY A 219 7.18 12.73 -6.90
C GLY A 219 8.22 13.82 -6.68
N LEU A 220 9.45 13.46 -6.31
CA LEU A 220 10.54 14.40 -6.03
C LEU A 220 11.59 14.45 -7.14
N LEU A 221 11.58 13.45 -8.04
CA LEU A 221 12.50 13.38 -9.16
C LEU A 221 12.01 14.25 -10.33
N GLU A 222 12.92 15.00 -10.90
CA GLU A 222 12.70 15.81 -12.09
C GLU A 222 13.40 15.18 -13.30
N LYS A 223 12.83 15.36 -14.49
CA LYS A 223 13.51 14.94 -15.71
C LYS A 223 14.76 15.78 -15.92
N GLY A 224 15.91 15.13 -16.13
CA GLY A 224 17.19 15.77 -16.30
C GLY A 224 18.00 15.75 -15.01
N GLU A 225 18.60 16.88 -14.68
CA GLU A 225 19.52 17.01 -13.54
C GLU A 225 18.78 17.05 -12.22
N ASN A 226 19.25 16.27 -11.24
CA ASN A 226 18.74 16.22 -9.88
C ASN A 226 19.86 16.32 -8.87
N ASP A 227 19.63 17.02 -7.77
CA ASP A 227 20.54 17.17 -6.67
C ASP A 227 20.12 16.27 -5.50
N PHE A 228 21.02 15.39 -5.08
CA PHE A 228 20.85 14.51 -3.94
C PHE A 228 21.79 14.95 -2.80
N VAL A 229 21.23 15.09 -1.60
CA VAL A 229 21.99 15.38 -0.37
C VAL A 229 21.65 14.35 0.69
N LEU A 230 22.68 13.79 1.29
CA LEU A 230 22.59 12.94 2.46
C LEU A 230 23.26 13.65 3.63
N TRP A 231 22.48 14.05 4.61
CA TRP A 231 22.98 14.66 5.85
C TRP A 231 23.11 13.58 6.91
N LEU A 232 24.34 13.32 7.33
CA LEU A 232 24.65 12.27 8.30
C LEU A 232 24.73 12.83 9.71
N GLY A 233 24.08 12.15 10.64
CA GLY A 233 24.19 12.38 12.08
C GLY A 233 24.95 11.24 12.76
N LYS A 234 25.51 11.51 13.94
CA LYS A 234 26.08 10.45 14.77
C LYS A 234 25.00 9.53 15.29
N GLY A 235 25.30 8.25 15.31
CA GLY A 235 24.49 7.20 15.94
C GLY A 235 25.23 6.58 17.13
N TRP A 236 24.80 5.37 17.47
CA TRP A 236 25.31 4.59 18.61
C TRP A 236 26.21 3.42 18.15
N TYR A 237 27.05 3.62 17.16
CA TYR A 237 27.96 2.60 16.62
C TYR A 237 29.39 2.84 17.04
#